data_9bf00a8b89557d3c3c7a410c843a63ed
#
_entry.id   9bf00a8b89557d3c3c7a410c843a63ed
#
_cell.length_a   1.000
_cell.length_b   1.000
_cell.length_c   1.000
_cell.angle_alpha   90.00
_cell.angle_beta   90.00
_cell.angle_gamma   90.00
#
_symmetry.space_group_name_H-M   'P 1'
#
loop_
_entity.id
_entity.type
_entity.pdbx_description
1 polymer ?
#
loop_
_entity_poly.entity_id
_entity_poly.type
_entity_poly.pdbx_seq_one_letter_code
_entity_poly.pdbx_strand_id
1 'polypeptide(L)'
;MAKKRKTKRKPKSRRSKVDRGRLKHLISALGVFVLLYGGWQYYQSHFVTPWHAAGDKAGASAALDNYRDDVWRAAQKYNLDYSYLMSLLMLECSGKRPAGSRFEPHVFKRLKQVRDGQKSNYENVTAKHLKGASDDALRNLATSWGPFQLMGYKCILLNVNIRDIRGPQGIDHGAKWINLTYGESMRRSQFKDCFHMHNTGQPYPKTGMPRTHDPQYVPRGMAMMKQFDEPAGVTSHVPAP
;
A
#
# COMPACT_ATOMS: atom_id res chain seq x y z
N MET A 1 11.63 41.02 90.36
CA MET A 1 11.33 41.24 88.92
C MET A 1 11.61 39.97 88.13
N ALA A 2 10.57 39.23 87.68
CA ALA A 2 10.71 37.94 87.04
C ALA A 2 10.41 38.14 85.50
N LYS A 3 11.42 37.84 84.68
CA LYS A 3 11.28 37.92 83.17
C LYS A 3 10.61 36.66 82.65
N LYS A 4 9.37 36.80 82.08
CA LYS A 4 8.66 35.74 81.35
C LYS A 4 9.38 35.45 80.03
N ARG A 5 9.87 34.23 79.81
CA ARG A 5 10.35 33.70 78.52
C ARG A 5 9.18 33.33 77.63
N LYS A 6 9.04 33.99 76.46
CA LYS A 6 8.09 33.62 75.40
C LYS A 6 8.66 32.47 74.59
N THR A 7 8.02 31.31 74.67
CA THR A 7 8.33 30.14 73.83
C THR A 7 7.73 30.33 72.40
N LYS A 8 8.59 30.40 71.38
CA LYS A 8 8.19 30.40 69.98
C LYS A 8 7.68 29.03 69.56
N ARG A 9 6.37 28.92 69.27
CA ARG A 9 5.78 27.72 68.66
C ARG A 9 6.24 27.62 67.19
N LYS A 10 6.86 26.47 66.79
CA LYS A 10 7.19 26.15 65.42
C LYS A 10 5.92 25.89 64.63
N PRO A 11 5.84 26.37 63.37
CA PRO A 11 4.66 26.12 62.53
C PRO A 11 4.59 24.62 62.17
N LYS A 12 3.43 24.01 62.37
CA LYS A 12 3.13 22.62 61.95
C LYS A 12 3.02 22.61 60.43
N SER A 13 3.94 21.85 59.79
CA SER A 13 3.87 21.52 58.38
C SER A 13 2.52 20.86 58.06
N ARG A 14 1.63 21.55 57.31
CA ARG A 14 0.45 20.97 56.73
C ARG A 14 0.89 20.04 55.59
N ARG A 15 1.11 18.77 55.89
CA ARG A 15 1.14 17.74 54.84
C ARG A 15 -0.24 17.65 54.23
N SER A 16 -0.40 18.10 52.99
CA SER A 16 -1.63 17.93 52.24
C SER A 16 -1.91 16.44 52.07
N LYS A 17 -3.00 15.93 52.66
CA LYS A 17 -3.48 14.60 52.38
C LYS A 17 -3.87 14.56 50.93
N VAL A 18 -3.05 13.96 50.07
CA VAL A 18 -3.43 13.65 48.70
C VAL A 18 -4.70 12.80 48.76
N ASP A 19 -5.78 13.32 48.20
CA ASP A 19 -7.08 12.64 48.14
C ASP A 19 -6.92 11.38 47.28
N ARG A 20 -6.91 10.21 47.94
CA ARG A 20 -6.72 8.91 47.31
C ARG A 20 -7.80 8.62 46.22
N GLY A 21 -8.97 9.23 46.35
CA GLY A 21 -10.03 9.12 45.35
C GLY A 21 -9.65 9.82 44.05
N ARG A 22 -9.19 11.08 44.16
CA ARG A 22 -8.73 11.86 43.01
C ARG A 22 -7.52 11.22 42.30
N LEU A 23 -6.61 10.61 43.08
CA LEU A 23 -5.45 9.91 42.52
C LEU A 23 -5.87 8.68 41.70
N LYS A 24 -6.86 7.89 42.19
CA LYS A 24 -7.39 6.74 41.46
C LYS A 24 -8.04 7.16 40.14
N HIS A 25 -8.82 8.22 40.13
CA HIS A 25 -9.47 8.74 38.89
C HIS A 25 -8.42 9.28 37.92
N LEU A 26 -7.35 9.94 38.38
CA LEU A 26 -6.25 10.39 37.53
C LEU A 26 -5.48 9.22 36.90
N ILE A 27 -5.22 8.15 37.67
CA ILE A 27 -4.53 6.94 37.17
C ILE A 27 -5.41 6.24 36.13
N SER A 28 -6.73 6.11 36.38
CA SER A 28 -7.67 5.52 35.43
C SER A 28 -7.78 6.35 34.14
N ALA A 29 -7.86 7.67 34.24
CA ALA A 29 -7.89 8.55 33.10
C ALA A 29 -6.61 8.50 32.26
N LEU A 30 -5.44 8.42 32.94
CA LEU A 30 -4.15 8.28 32.26
C LEU A 30 -4.05 6.91 31.56
N GLY A 31 -4.53 5.83 32.19
CA GLY A 31 -4.57 4.50 31.56
C GLY A 31 -5.44 4.45 30.31
N VAL A 32 -6.62 5.06 30.35
CA VAL A 32 -7.51 5.18 29.20
C VAL A 32 -6.85 6.03 28.09
N PHE A 33 -6.20 7.14 28.46
CA PHE A 33 -5.50 7.99 27.49
C PHE A 33 -4.33 7.25 26.82
N VAL A 34 -3.55 6.48 27.57
CA VAL A 34 -2.45 5.67 27.01
C VAL A 34 -2.98 4.59 26.07
N LEU A 35 -4.09 3.93 26.41
CA LEU A 35 -4.72 2.95 25.52
C LEU A 35 -5.28 3.59 24.24
N LEU A 36 -5.96 4.73 24.36
CA LEU A 36 -6.47 5.47 23.21
C LEU A 36 -5.35 6.03 22.33
N TYR A 37 -4.31 6.60 22.93
CA TYR A 37 -3.16 7.11 22.21
C TYR A 37 -2.35 6.00 21.56
N GLY A 38 -2.11 4.89 22.27
CA GLY A 38 -1.45 3.70 21.71
C GLY A 38 -2.26 3.07 20.58
N GLY A 39 -3.58 2.96 20.75
CA GLY A 39 -4.50 2.52 19.71
C GLY A 39 -4.51 3.46 18.51
N TRP A 40 -4.48 4.77 18.75
CA TRP A 40 -4.36 5.78 17.69
C TRP A 40 -3.01 5.70 16.96
N GLN A 41 -1.90 5.57 17.66
CA GLN A 41 -0.57 5.39 17.06
C GLN A 41 -0.49 4.08 16.26
N TYR A 42 -1.02 2.99 16.81
CA TYR A 42 -1.13 1.73 16.09
C TYR A 42 -1.99 1.86 14.83
N TYR A 43 -3.15 2.52 14.94
CA TYR A 43 -4.03 2.81 13.81
C TYR A 43 -3.32 3.69 12.76
N GLN A 44 -2.66 4.77 13.17
CA GLN A 44 -1.89 5.64 12.28
C GLN A 44 -0.75 4.88 11.57
N SER A 45 0.00 4.05 12.30
CA SER A 45 1.13 3.30 11.73
C SER A 45 0.72 2.17 10.80
N HIS A 46 -0.48 1.57 11.01
CA HIS A 46 -0.93 0.40 10.26
C HIS A 46 -2.04 0.70 9.25
N PHE A 47 -2.81 1.76 9.46
CA PHE A 47 -4.02 2.06 8.66
C PHE A 47 -4.04 3.44 8.03
N VAL A 48 -3.27 4.40 8.57
CA VAL A 48 -3.17 5.77 8.07
C VAL A 48 -1.75 6.11 7.67
N THR A 49 -0.95 5.09 7.28
CA THR A 49 0.34 5.39 6.64
C THR A 49 0.13 6.40 5.52
N PRO A 50 1.13 7.23 5.21
CA PRO A 50 1.04 8.29 4.19
C PRO A 50 0.98 7.72 2.77
N TRP A 51 0.01 6.84 2.56
CA TRP A 51 -0.30 6.21 1.29
C TRP A 51 -0.92 7.19 0.27
N HIS A 52 -1.09 8.44 0.66
CA HIS A 52 -1.44 9.54 -0.23
C HIS A 52 -0.23 10.32 -0.77
N ALA A 53 0.88 10.28 -0.06
CA ALA A 53 2.12 10.94 -0.48
C ALA A 53 3.15 9.90 -0.94
N ALA A 54 3.80 10.16 -2.08
CA ALA A 54 4.92 9.34 -2.52
C ALA A 54 6.18 9.64 -1.68
N GLY A 55 7.04 8.65 -1.48
CA GLY A 55 8.34 8.82 -0.82
C GLY A 55 9.24 9.81 -1.58
N ASP A 56 10.18 10.44 -0.89
CA ASP A 56 11.05 11.46 -1.48
C ASP A 56 12.13 10.86 -2.40
N LYS A 57 12.74 9.74 -1.99
CA LYS A 57 13.77 9.07 -2.79
C LYS A 57 13.15 8.34 -3.97
N ALA A 58 13.72 8.54 -5.15
CA ALA A 58 13.29 7.96 -6.41
C ALA A 58 14.46 7.46 -7.23
N GLY A 59 14.20 6.59 -8.22
CA GLY A 59 15.19 6.07 -9.15
C GLY A 59 15.58 4.61 -8.86
N ALA A 60 16.47 4.05 -9.70
CA ALA A 60 16.83 2.63 -9.65
C ALA A 60 17.46 2.22 -8.30
N SER A 61 18.32 3.06 -7.72
CA SER A 61 18.88 2.79 -6.38
C SER A 61 17.79 2.72 -5.32
N ALA A 62 16.86 3.69 -5.31
CA ALA A 62 15.75 3.67 -4.38
C ALA A 62 14.84 2.45 -4.57
N ALA A 63 14.62 2.02 -5.82
CA ALA A 63 13.86 0.81 -6.11
C ALA A 63 14.53 -0.44 -5.53
N LEU A 64 15.84 -0.56 -5.68
CA LEU A 64 16.62 -1.66 -5.11
C LEU A 64 16.60 -1.63 -3.57
N ASP A 65 16.84 -0.48 -2.97
CA ASP A 65 16.83 -0.33 -1.51
C ASP A 65 15.47 -0.65 -0.90
N ASN A 66 14.40 -0.21 -1.55
CA ASN A 66 13.04 -0.29 -1.04
C ASN A 66 12.34 -1.62 -1.32
N TYR A 67 12.66 -2.32 -2.43
CA TYR A 67 11.79 -3.37 -2.96
C TYR A 67 12.50 -4.62 -3.46
N ARG A 68 13.84 -4.65 -3.57
CA ARG A 68 14.59 -5.80 -4.12
C ARG A 68 14.09 -7.15 -3.58
N ASP A 69 14.11 -7.30 -2.25
CA ASP A 69 13.82 -8.58 -1.60
C ASP A 69 12.34 -8.95 -1.70
N ASP A 70 11.45 -7.95 -1.61
CA ASP A 70 10.01 -8.18 -1.73
C ASP A 70 9.66 -8.61 -3.16
N VAL A 71 10.23 -7.94 -4.16
CA VAL A 71 10.03 -8.27 -5.58
C VAL A 71 10.67 -9.60 -5.93
N TRP A 72 11.87 -9.89 -5.41
CA TRP A 72 12.52 -11.17 -5.60
C TRP A 72 11.66 -12.33 -5.08
N ARG A 73 11.18 -12.25 -3.84
CA ARG A 73 10.29 -13.26 -3.26
C ARG A 73 9.00 -13.45 -4.08
N ALA A 74 8.40 -12.37 -4.56
CA ALA A 74 7.21 -12.43 -5.38
C ALA A 74 7.49 -13.05 -6.76
N ALA A 75 8.61 -12.70 -7.39
CA ALA A 75 9.06 -13.27 -8.66
C ALA A 75 9.21 -14.80 -8.55
N GLN A 76 9.90 -15.29 -7.52
CA GLN A 76 10.06 -16.71 -7.27
C GLN A 76 8.71 -17.40 -7.00
N LYS A 77 7.88 -16.82 -6.11
CA LYS A 77 6.58 -17.37 -5.69
C LYS A 77 5.63 -17.59 -6.88
N TYR A 78 5.63 -16.70 -7.83
CA TYR A 78 4.69 -16.70 -8.95
C TYR A 78 5.33 -17.09 -10.29
N ASN A 79 6.60 -17.46 -10.30
CA ASN A 79 7.38 -17.73 -11.52
C ASN A 79 7.25 -16.59 -12.54
N LEU A 80 7.62 -15.38 -12.09
CA LEU A 80 7.62 -14.15 -12.87
C LEU A 80 9.05 -13.62 -13.03
N ASP A 81 9.29 -12.89 -14.09
CA ASP A 81 10.59 -12.26 -14.37
C ASP A 81 10.86 -11.11 -13.40
N TYR A 82 11.97 -11.19 -12.66
CA TYR A 82 12.37 -10.18 -11.66
C TYR A 82 12.66 -8.84 -12.32
N SER A 83 13.40 -8.82 -13.44
CA SER A 83 13.78 -7.59 -14.11
C SER A 83 12.56 -6.84 -14.67
N TYR A 84 11.57 -7.59 -15.14
CA TYR A 84 10.28 -7.02 -15.53
C TYR A 84 9.55 -6.38 -14.35
N LEU A 85 9.43 -7.09 -13.22
CA LEU A 85 8.72 -6.56 -12.04
C LEU A 85 9.40 -5.31 -11.48
N MET A 86 10.74 -5.27 -11.40
CA MET A 86 11.49 -4.08 -10.99
C MET A 86 11.30 -2.93 -11.97
N SER A 87 11.29 -3.22 -13.26
CA SER A 87 11.06 -2.20 -14.30
C SER A 87 9.66 -1.66 -14.28
N LEU A 88 8.67 -2.51 -14.06
CA LEU A 88 7.28 -2.11 -13.89
C LEU A 88 7.12 -1.18 -12.67
N LEU A 89 7.71 -1.55 -11.55
CA LEU A 89 7.73 -0.73 -10.33
C LEU A 89 8.35 0.64 -10.59
N MET A 90 9.42 0.70 -11.39
CA MET A 90 10.01 1.98 -11.80
C MET A 90 9.06 2.83 -12.62
N LEU A 91 8.32 2.24 -13.55
CA LEU A 91 7.30 2.97 -14.35
C LEU A 91 6.17 3.50 -13.49
N GLU A 92 5.69 2.69 -12.52
CA GLU A 92 4.49 2.97 -11.74
C GLU A 92 4.73 3.90 -10.54
N CYS A 93 5.87 3.77 -9.85
CA CYS A 93 6.15 4.55 -8.64
C CYS A 93 7.57 5.14 -8.56
N SER A 94 8.38 5.00 -9.62
CA SER A 94 9.77 5.48 -9.65
C SER A 94 10.63 4.95 -8.50
N GLY A 95 10.34 3.76 -7.99
CA GLY A 95 11.03 3.16 -6.84
C GLY A 95 10.72 3.79 -5.49
N LYS A 96 9.79 4.72 -5.40
CA LYS A 96 9.43 5.44 -4.17
C LYS A 96 8.72 4.54 -3.15
N ARG A 97 9.05 4.70 -1.87
CA ARG A 97 8.35 4.05 -0.75
C ARG A 97 8.00 5.10 0.32
N PRO A 98 6.72 5.34 0.63
CA PRO A 98 5.55 4.72 -0.02
C PRO A 98 5.42 5.09 -1.50
N ALA A 99 4.76 4.19 -2.25
CA ALA A 99 4.61 4.31 -3.70
C ALA A 99 3.68 5.44 -4.16
N GLY A 100 2.90 6.00 -3.24
CA GLY A 100 1.85 6.95 -3.58
C GLY A 100 0.55 6.26 -4.02
N SER A 101 -0.41 7.07 -4.40
CA SER A 101 -1.71 6.60 -4.86
C SER A 101 -2.33 7.62 -5.83
N ARG A 102 -3.20 7.15 -6.73
CA ARG A 102 -3.87 8.01 -7.69
C ARG A 102 -5.36 7.66 -7.78
N PHE A 103 -6.21 8.64 -7.48
CA PHE A 103 -7.65 8.51 -7.64
C PHE A 103 -8.06 8.67 -9.10
N GLU A 104 -8.95 7.75 -9.58
CA GLU A 104 -9.48 7.74 -10.94
C GLU A 104 -10.99 8.07 -10.94
N PRO A 105 -11.38 9.33 -11.21
CA PRO A 105 -12.77 9.75 -11.17
C PRO A 105 -13.69 8.96 -12.09
N HIS A 106 -13.19 8.56 -13.27
CA HIS A 106 -13.97 7.77 -14.22
C HIS A 106 -14.27 6.37 -13.72
N VAL A 107 -13.33 5.73 -13.01
CA VAL A 107 -13.54 4.42 -12.35
C VAL A 107 -14.56 4.56 -11.23
N PHE A 108 -14.43 5.60 -10.39
CA PHE A 108 -15.40 5.89 -9.33
C PHE A 108 -16.82 6.01 -9.88
N LYS A 109 -17.01 6.80 -10.95
CA LYS A 109 -18.32 6.93 -11.62
C LYS A 109 -18.85 5.59 -12.09
N ARG A 110 -18.00 4.73 -12.67
CA ARG A 110 -18.41 3.41 -13.16
C ARG A 110 -18.79 2.46 -12.04
N LEU A 111 -17.99 2.40 -10.96
CA LEU A 111 -18.31 1.58 -9.78
C LEU A 111 -19.60 2.05 -9.11
N LYS A 112 -19.83 3.36 -9.03
CA LYS A 112 -21.10 3.92 -8.52
C LYS A 112 -22.29 3.50 -9.38
N GLN A 113 -22.18 3.55 -10.70
CA GLN A 113 -23.22 3.06 -11.61
C GLN A 113 -23.53 1.57 -11.43
N VAL A 114 -22.52 0.75 -11.12
CA VAL A 114 -22.71 -0.68 -10.83
C VAL A 114 -23.39 -0.87 -9.47
N ARG A 115 -22.93 -0.19 -8.42
CA ARG A 115 -23.55 -0.25 -7.08
C ARG A 115 -25.02 0.15 -7.12
N ASP A 116 -25.34 1.21 -7.84
CA ASP A 116 -26.68 1.81 -7.94
C ASP A 116 -27.58 1.10 -8.99
N GLY A 117 -27.13 -0.05 -9.54
CA GLY A 117 -27.90 -0.88 -10.49
C GLY A 117 -28.05 -0.32 -11.91
N GLN A 118 -27.34 0.77 -12.24
CA GLN A 118 -27.37 1.38 -13.57
C GLN A 118 -26.53 0.61 -14.62
N LYS A 119 -25.62 -0.24 -14.13
CA LYS A 119 -24.80 -1.17 -14.94
C LYS A 119 -24.72 -2.52 -14.24
N SER A 120 -24.63 -3.59 -15.03
CA SER A 120 -24.49 -4.95 -14.50
C SER A 120 -23.15 -5.23 -13.85
N ASN A 121 -22.07 -4.69 -14.43
CA ASN A 121 -20.71 -4.85 -13.94
C ASN A 121 -19.76 -3.76 -14.47
N TYR A 122 -18.58 -3.68 -13.83
CA TYR A 122 -17.39 -3.00 -14.30
C TYR A 122 -16.16 -3.87 -14.00
N GLU A 123 -15.42 -4.29 -15.02
CA GLU A 123 -14.23 -5.11 -14.86
C GLU A 123 -14.47 -6.34 -13.95
N ASN A 124 -15.57 -7.06 -14.16
CA ASN A 124 -16.03 -8.18 -13.37
C ASN A 124 -16.48 -7.87 -11.91
N VAL A 125 -16.49 -6.60 -11.52
CA VAL A 125 -17.11 -6.16 -10.27
C VAL A 125 -18.60 -5.93 -10.50
N THR A 126 -19.45 -6.63 -9.75
CA THR A 126 -20.92 -6.59 -9.85
C THR A 126 -21.56 -5.83 -8.70
N ALA A 127 -22.84 -5.50 -8.79
CA ALA A 127 -23.60 -4.88 -7.70
C ALA A 127 -23.57 -5.71 -6.39
N LYS A 128 -23.51 -7.06 -6.50
CA LYS A 128 -23.35 -7.94 -5.34
C LYS A 128 -22.06 -7.65 -4.56
N HIS A 129 -20.97 -7.42 -5.26
CA HIS A 129 -19.67 -7.09 -4.65
C HIS A 129 -19.68 -5.71 -3.96
N LEU A 130 -20.53 -4.80 -4.42
CA LEU A 130 -20.59 -3.41 -3.94
C LEU A 130 -21.77 -3.15 -3.00
N LYS A 131 -22.53 -4.18 -2.62
CA LYS A 131 -23.69 -4.04 -1.75
C LYS A 131 -23.31 -3.38 -0.42
N GLY A 132 -23.95 -2.25 -0.11
CA GLY A 132 -23.68 -1.48 1.12
C GLY A 132 -22.40 -0.66 1.11
N ALA A 133 -21.64 -0.62 -0.01
CA ALA A 133 -20.44 0.20 -0.09
C ALA A 133 -20.76 1.69 -0.06
N SER A 134 -20.12 2.44 0.86
CA SER A 134 -20.18 3.90 0.89
C SER A 134 -19.44 4.53 -0.29
N ASP A 135 -19.67 5.81 -0.55
CA ASP A 135 -18.91 6.55 -1.57
C ASP A 135 -17.41 6.61 -1.23
N ASP A 136 -17.03 6.63 0.07
CA ASP A 136 -15.63 6.55 0.48
C ASP A 136 -15.01 5.17 0.20
N ALA A 137 -15.78 4.09 0.41
CA ALA A 137 -15.34 2.75 0.00
C ALA A 137 -15.14 2.69 -1.52
N LEU A 138 -16.08 3.20 -2.32
CA LEU A 138 -15.94 3.27 -3.77
C LEU A 138 -14.75 4.14 -4.21
N ARG A 139 -14.46 5.23 -3.50
CA ARG A 139 -13.27 6.06 -3.75
C ARG A 139 -11.98 5.26 -3.56
N ASN A 140 -11.87 4.48 -2.49
CA ASN A 140 -10.73 3.59 -2.28
C ASN A 140 -10.61 2.54 -3.38
N LEU A 141 -11.74 1.94 -3.81
CA LEU A 141 -11.77 0.98 -4.91
C LEU A 141 -11.39 1.61 -6.27
N ALA A 142 -11.65 2.90 -6.43
CA ALA A 142 -11.34 3.67 -7.63
C ALA A 142 -9.97 4.39 -7.56
N THR A 143 -9.14 4.03 -6.60
CA THR A 143 -7.79 4.56 -6.46
C THR A 143 -6.77 3.47 -6.78
N SER A 144 -5.70 3.79 -7.49
CA SER A 144 -4.56 2.89 -7.69
C SER A 144 -3.63 2.94 -6.48
N TRP A 145 -3.08 1.79 -6.10
CA TRP A 145 -2.34 1.60 -4.87
C TRP A 145 -1.08 0.76 -5.05
N GLY A 146 -0.11 1.03 -4.21
CA GLY A 146 1.09 0.22 -4.08
C GLY A 146 2.07 0.36 -5.23
N PRO A 147 3.19 -0.39 -5.18
CA PRO A 147 4.29 -0.22 -6.11
C PRO A 147 3.95 -0.50 -7.57
N PHE A 148 2.98 -1.37 -7.83
CA PHE A 148 2.47 -1.67 -9.18
C PHE A 148 1.22 -0.88 -9.55
N GLN A 149 0.84 0.14 -8.78
CA GLN A 149 -0.35 0.98 -9.00
C GLN A 149 -1.62 0.17 -9.32
N LEU A 150 -1.83 -0.92 -8.55
CA LEU A 150 -2.98 -1.79 -8.73
C LEU A 150 -4.27 -1.06 -8.36
N MET A 151 -5.24 -1.04 -9.27
CA MET A 151 -6.56 -0.45 -9.00
C MET A 151 -7.23 -1.12 -7.81
N GLY A 152 -7.75 -0.33 -6.88
CA GLY A 152 -8.31 -0.80 -5.61
C GLY A 152 -9.37 -1.87 -5.75
N TYR A 153 -10.26 -1.79 -6.76
CA TYR A 153 -11.30 -2.80 -6.98
C TYR A 153 -10.75 -4.21 -7.27
N LYS A 154 -9.47 -4.35 -7.65
CA LYS A 154 -8.83 -5.64 -7.85
C LYS A 154 -8.75 -6.46 -6.56
N CYS A 155 -8.83 -5.83 -5.37
CA CYS A 155 -8.91 -6.53 -4.09
C CYS A 155 -10.12 -7.50 -4.05
N ILE A 156 -11.25 -7.11 -4.64
CA ILE A 156 -12.46 -7.93 -4.74
C ILE A 156 -12.19 -9.20 -5.56
N LEU A 157 -11.51 -9.03 -6.70
CA LEU A 157 -11.20 -10.14 -7.62
C LEU A 157 -10.10 -11.05 -7.08
N LEU A 158 -9.20 -10.52 -6.25
CA LEU A 158 -8.16 -11.28 -5.54
C LEU A 158 -8.67 -11.94 -4.25
N ASN A 159 -9.90 -11.62 -3.84
CA ASN A 159 -10.48 -12.03 -2.56
C ASN A 159 -9.61 -11.66 -1.36
N VAL A 160 -9.18 -10.38 -1.30
CA VAL A 160 -8.38 -9.79 -0.22
C VAL A 160 -8.96 -8.45 0.20
N ASN A 161 -8.49 -7.89 1.32
CA ASN A 161 -8.92 -6.54 1.72
C ASN A 161 -8.16 -5.45 0.94
N ILE A 162 -8.80 -4.29 0.74
CA ILE A 162 -8.16 -3.13 0.11
C ILE A 162 -6.88 -2.69 0.84
N ARG A 163 -6.84 -2.83 2.17
CA ARG A 163 -5.65 -2.52 2.97
C ARG A 163 -4.44 -3.39 2.62
N ASP A 164 -4.68 -4.63 2.15
CA ASP A 164 -3.61 -5.58 1.84
C ASP A 164 -2.85 -5.15 0.58
N ILE A 165 -3.56 -4.63 -0.45
CA ILE A 165 -2.91 -4.07 -1.65
C ILE A 165 -2.30 -2.68 -1.43
N ARG A 166 -2.75 -1.95 -0.40
CA ARG A 166 -2.21 -0.63 -0.02
C ARG A 166 -0.98 -0.73 0.89
N GLY A 167 -0.88 -1.82 1.64
CA GLY A 167 0.09 -2.04 2.70
C GLY A 167 1.35 -2.77 2.24
N PRO A 168 2.10 -3.33 3.20
CA PRO A 168 3.36 -4.05 2.95
C PRO A 168 3.21 -5.25 1.99
N GLN A 169 2.01 -5.85 1.91
CA GLN A 169 1.72 -6.98 1.03
C GLN A 169 1.41 -6.56 -0.42
N GLY A 170 1.46 -5.26 -0.73
CA GLY A 170 1.13 -4.73 -2.05
C GLY A 170 1.96 -5.34 -3.19
N ILE A 171 3.23 -5.66 -2.95
CA ILE A 171 4.09 -6.37 -3.92
C ILE A 171 3.53 -7.77 -4.21
N ASP A 172 3.24 -8.56 -3.16
CA ASP A 172 2.75 -9.94 -3.32
C ASP A 172 1.40 -9.97 -4.05
N HIS A 173 0.45 -9.13 -3.64
CA HIS A 173 -0.87 -9.07 -4.29
C HIS A 173 -0.82 -8.51 -5.70
N GLY A 174 0.06 -7.54 -5.96
CA GLY A 174 0.30 -7.03 -7.31
C GLY A 174 0.90 -8.09 -8.22
N ALA A 175 1.91 -8.82 -7.76
CA ALA A 175 2.51 -9.94 -8.48
C ALA A 175 1.51 -11.09 -8.72
N LYS A 176 0.68 -11.40 -7.71
CA LYS A 176 -0.43 -12.36 -7.88
C LYS A 176 -1.39 -11.93 -8.99
N TRP A 177 -1.76 -10.64 -9.03
CA TRP A 177 -2.61 -10.08 -10.08
C TRP A 177 -1.96 -10.22 -11.46
N ILE A 178 -0.68 -9.84 -11.57
CA ILE A 178 0.12 -9.95 -12.78
C ILE A 178 0.14 -11.41 -13.28
N ASN A 179 0.42 -12.36 -12.38
CA ASN A 179 0.43 -13.78 -12.73
C ASN A 179 -0.91 -14.26 -13.27
N LEU A 180 -2.02 -13.88 -12.63
CA LEU A 180 -3.38 -14.27 -13.03
C LEU A 180 -3.83 -13.66 -14.36
N THR A 181 -3.29 -12.51 -14.74
CA THR A 181 -3.75 -11.78 -15.92
C THR A 181 -2.87 -11.96 -17.15
N TYR A 182 -1.55 -11.88 -16.98
CA TYR A 182 -0.62 -11.99 -18.11
C TYR A 182 0.70 -12.68 -17.76
N GLY A 183 0.75 -13.43 -16.67
CA GLY A 183 1.94 -14.20 -16.28
C GLY A 183 2.36 -15.21 -17.34
N GLU A 184 1.42 -15.79 -18.06
CA GLU A 184 1.71 -16.70 -19.16
C GLU A 184 2.45 -16.01 -20.32
N SER A 185 2.06 -14.80 -20.69
CA SER A 185 2.79 -14.00 -21.68
C SER A 185 4.19 -13.64 -21.19
N MET A 186 4.35 -13.41 -19.89
CA MET A 186 5.67 -13.14 -19.28
C MET A 186 6.59 -14.36 -19.36
N ARG A 187 6.10 -15.55 -19.02
CA ARG A 187 6.85 -16.83 -19.15
C ARG A 187 7.28 -17.14 -20.58
N ARG A 188 6.58 -16.58 -21.57
CA ARG A 188 6.96 -16.63 -23.01
C ARG A 188 7.85 -15.46 -23.42
N SER A 189 8.37 -14.66 -22.48
CA SER A 189 9.18 -13.47 -22.74
C SER A 189 8.51 -12.40 -23.63
N GLN A 190 7.17 -12.37 -23.65
CA GLN A 190 6.39 -11.37 -24.39
C GLN A 190 6.28 -10.05 -23.60
N PHE A 191 7.41 -9.49 -23.20
CA PHE A 191 7.46 -8.36 -22.29
C PHE A 191 6.78 -7.10 -22.82
N LYS A 192 6.84 -6.84 -24.14
CA LYS A 192 6.09 -5.74 -24.76
C LYS A 192 4.58 -5.84 -24.50
N ASP A 193 4.04 -7.07 -24.68
CA ASP A 193 2.65 -7.35 -24.39
C ASP A 193 2.36 -7.17 -22.91
N CYS A 194 3.24 -7.65 -22.02
CA CYS A 194 3.06 -7.52 -20.58
C CYS A 194 2.99 -6.06 -20.12
N PHE A 195 3.92 -5.21 -20.54
CA PHE A 195 3.86 -3.76 -20.22
C PHE A 195 2.59 -3.12 -20.78
N HIS A 196 2.22 -3.43 -22.02
CA HIS A 196 1.02 -2.86 -22.61
C HIS A 196 -0.26 -3.35 -21.92
N MET A 197 -0.34 -4.66 -21.58
CA MET A 197 -1.46 -5.23 -20.83
C MET A 197 -1.57 -4.63 -19.42
N HIS A 198 -0.45 -4.36 -18.74
CA HIS A 198 -0.50 -3.71 -17.44
C HIS A 198 -1.18 -2.34 -17.50
N ASN A 199 -0.83 -1.53 -18.49
CA ASN A 199 -1.32 -0.16 -18.65
C ASN A 199 -2.74 -0.08 -19.25
N THR A 200 -3.05 -0.95 -20.22
CA THR A 200 -4.28 -0.83 -21.04
C THR A 200 -5.26 -2.01 -20.91
N GLY A 201 -4.85 -3.10 -20.27
CA GLY A 201 -5.61 -4.35 -20.24
C GLY A 201 -5.56 -5.16 -21.54
N GLN A 202 -4.83 -4.71 -22.59
CA GLN A 202 -4.77 -5.35 -23.90
C GLN A 202 -3.32 -5.66 -24.31
N PRO A 203 -3.05 -6.70 -25.12
CA PRO A 203 -1.72 -6.95 -25.66
C PRO A 203 -1.27 -5.81 -26.59
N TYR A 204 0.04 -5.73 -26.83
CA TYR A 204 0.60 -4.73 -27.73
C TYR A 204 0.01 -4.89 -29.14
N PRO A 205 -0.41 -3.81 -29.81
CA PRO A 205 -1.03 -3.91 -31.12
C PRO A 205 -0.05 -4.49 -32.16
N LYS A 206 -0.53 -5.43 -32.98
CA LYS A 206 0.27 -6.03 -34.07
C LYS A 206 0.67 -4.99 -35.12
N THR A 207 -0.11 -3.96 -35.29
CA THR A 207 0.12 -2.85 -36.23
C THR A 207 -0.21 -1.53 -35.54
N GLY A 208 0.54 -0.49 -35.87
CA GLY A 208 0.30 0.86 -35.33
C GLY A 208 1.02 1.17 -34.03
N MET A 209 0.59 2.26 -33.39
CA MET A 209 1.19 2.80 -32.18
C MET A 209 0.60 2.12 -30.92
N PRO A 210 1.38 2.06 -29.80
CA PRO A 210 0.83 1.60 -28.53
C PRO A 210 -0.34 2.47 -28.09
N ARG A 211 -1.33 1.85 -27.42
CA ARG A 211 -2.51 2.53 -26.89
C ARG A 211 -2.36 3.03 -25.47
N THR A 212 -1.12 3.04 -24.96
CA THR A 212 -0.78 3.59 -23.65
C THR A 212 -0.94 5.10 -23.65
N HIS A 213 -1.35 5.69 -22.51
CA HIS A 213 -1.47 7.15 -22.38
C HIS A 213 -0.14 7.85 -22.72
N ASP A 214 0.98 7.29 -22.29
CA ASP A 214 2.32 7.70 -22.67
C ASP A 214 2.87 6.70 -23.72
N PRO A 215 3.12 7.13 -24.98
CA PRO A 215 3.67 6.26 -26.01
C PRO A 215 5.03 5.66 -25.67
N GLN A 216 5.79 6.30 -24.76
CA GLN A 216 7.10 5.82 -24.30
C GLN A 216 7.02 4.82 -23.14
N TYR A 217 5.82 4.54 -22.61
CA TYR A 217 5.66 3.62 -21.48
C TYR A 217 6.31 2.25 -21.74
N VAL A 218 5.93 1.58 -22.83
CA VAL A 218 6.49 0.27 -23.19
C VAL A 218 7.98 0.33 -23.56
N PRO A 219 8.44 1.24 -24.43
CA PRO A 219 9.87 1.38 -24.70
C PRO A 219 10.72 1.63 -23.44
N ARG A 220 10.27 2.49 -22.52
CA ARG A 220 10.96 2.74 -21.26
C ARG A 220 11.02 1.50 -20.37
N GLY A 221 9.91 0.78 -20.22
CA GLY A 221 9.88 -0.48 -19.46
C GLY A 221 10.90 -1.48 -19.98
N MET A 222 10.90 -1.71 -21.29
CA MET A 222 11.86 -2.61 -21.95
C MET A 222 13.34 -2.17 -21.76
N ALA A 223 13.59 -0.87 -21.81
CA ALA A 223 14.94 -0.34 -21.58
C ALA A 223 15.39 -0.49 -20.12
N MET A 224 14.47 -0.32 -19.17
CA MET A 224 14.75 -0.45 -17.73
C MET A 224 15.05 -1.90 -17.32
N MET A 225 14.50 -2.91 -17.99
CA MET A 225 14.80 -4.31 -17.67
C MET A 225 16.30 -4.61 -17.69
N LYS A 226 17.05 -3.94 -18.57
CA LYS A 226 18.51 -4.09 -18.66
C LYS A 226 19.27 -3.55 -17.44
N GLN A 227 18.60 -2.80 -16.56
CA GLN A 227 19.20 -2.21 -15.36
C GLN A 227 19.01 -3.10 -14.12
N PHE A 228 18.16 -4.11 -14.21
CA PHE A 228 17.80 -4.98 -13.09
C PHE A 228 18.10 -6.44 -13.43
N ASP A 229 19.36 -6.79 -13.31
CA ASP A 229 19.75 -8.21 -13.38
C ASP A 229 19.30 -8.95 -12.13
N GLU A 230 19.11 -10.28 -12.23
CA GLU A 230 18.82 -11.10 -11.05
C GLU A 230 19.91 -10.92 -9.99
N PRO A 231 19.55 -10.85 -8.69
CA PRO A 231 20.51 -10.71 -7.63
C PRO A 231 21.57 -11.80 -7.68
N ALA A 232 22.83 -11.44 -7.88
CA ALA A 232 23.94 -12.38 -7.88
C ALA A 232 23.99 -13.11 -6.53
N GLY A 233 23.95 -14.45 -6.54
CA GLY A 233 24.07 -15.29 -5.34
C GLY A 233 22.79 -15.97 -4.88
N VAL A 234 21.62 -15.73 -5.49
CA VAL A 234 20.42 -16.52 -5.26
C VAL A 234 20.34 -17.60 -6.33
N THR A 235 21.00 -18.74 -6.08
CA THR A 235 20.86 -19.91 -6.93
C THR A 235 19.39 -20.31 -6.96
N SER A 236 18.81 -20.28 -8.16
CA SER A 236 17.48 -20.82 -8.43
C SER A 236 17.47 -22.31 -8.09
N HIS A 237 17.06 -22.65 -6.87
CA HIS A 237 16.57 -23.98 -6.60
C HIS A 237 15.14 -24.06 -7.17
N VAL A 238 15.04 -24.16 -8.47
CA VAL A 238 13.86 -24.75 -9.10
C VAL A 238 14.02 -26.28 -8.91
N PRO A 239 13.17 -26.94 -8.11
CA PRO A 239 13.11 -28.39 -8.18
C PRO A 239 12.68 -28.72 -9.61
N ALA A 240 13.50 -29.53 -10.29
CA ALA A 240 13.14 -30.08 -11.59
C ALA A 240 11.81 -30.86 -11.48
N PRO A 241 11.00 -30.88 -12.56
CA PRO A 241 9.70 -31.52 -12.61
C PRO A 241 9.75 -33.03 -12.34
#